data_9d3e4b06c19409c51ef4ee65aaaab6eb
#
_entry.id   9d3e4b06c19409c51ef4ee65aaaab6eb
#
_cell.length_a   1.000
_cell.length_b   1.000
_cell.length_c   1.000
_cell.angle_alpha   90.00
_cell.angle_beta   90.00
_cell.angle_gamma   90.00
#
_symmetry.space_group_name_H-M   'P 1'
#
loop_
_entity.id
_entity.type
_entity.pdbx_description
1 polymer ?
#
loop_
_entity_poly.entity_id
_entity_poly.type
_entity_poly.pdbx_seq_one_letter_code
_entity_poly.pdbx_strand_id
1 'polypeptide(L)'
;QDFNYKSPVLEVVRSAISMFVDCYQNPRIKVSPLRFIMDRVEKDGTRHELRIEQLSDGYKIVIAMVADLAARMAEANPKMPNALHAKGVVLIDEVDLHLHPNWQRTILRKLHDVFPNIQFIVSTHSPIIVVGSSAQSNNCHATSGTLRTYLXRRLSLSTKHIIALX
;
A
#
# COMPACT_ATOMS: atom_id res chain seq x y z
N GLN A 1 -8.00 -27.92 -3.11
CA GLN A 1 -6.57 -27.91 -3.44
C GLN A 1 -6.09 -26.46 -3.47
N ASP A 2 -5.18 -26.12 -2.58
CA ASP A 2 -4.52 -24.83 -2.60
C ASP A 2 -3.46 -24.84 -3.70
N PHE A 3 -3.65 -24.01 -4.72
CA PHE A 3 -2.70 -23.88 -5.81
C PHE A 3 -1.47 -23.14 -5.28
N ASN A 4 -0.45 -23.88 -4.92
CA ASN A 4 0.80 -23.31 -4.39
C ASN A 4 1.72 -22.92 -5.56
N TYR A 5 1.20 -22.07 -6.45
CA TYR A 5 2.01 -21.53 -7.53
C TYR A 5 3.00 -20.51 -6.96
N LYS A 6 4.26 -20.84 -7.03
CA LYS A 6 5.35 -19.96 -6.57
C LYS A 6 5.75 -19.00 -7.67
N SER A 7 5.03 -17.90 -7.77
CA SER A 7 5.44 -16.77 -8.60
C SER A 7 6.24 -15.78 -7.76
N PRO A 8 7.44 -15.39 -8.17
CA PRO A 8 8.20 -14.35 -7.46
C PRO A 8 7.38 -13.07 -7.25
N VAL A 9 6.59 -12.66 -8.24
CA VAL A 9 5.71 -11.50 -8.15
C VAL A 9 4.68 -11.69 -7.02
N LEU A 10 4.07 -12.88 -6.98
CA LEU A 10 3.05 -13.18 -5.96
C LEU A 10 3.62 -13.15 -4.54
N GLU A 11 4.86 -13.62 -4.36
CA GLU A 11 5.52 -13.57 -3.05
C GLU A 11 5.80 -12.11 -2.61
N VAL A 12 6.21 -11.25 -3.54
CA VAL A 12 6.40 -9.81 -3.26
C VAL A 12 5.06 -9.18 -2.85
N VAL A 13 3.97 -9.49 -3.57
CA VAL A 13 2.63 -8.99 -3.25
C VAL A 13 2.17 -9.47 -1.87
N ARG A 14 2.35 -10.76 -1.56
CA ARG A 14 2.00 -11.32 -0.23
C ARG A 14 2.76 -10.62 0.88
N SER A 15 4.05 -10.42 0.69
CA SER A 15 4.91 -9.72 1.64
C SER A 15 4.42 -8.29 1.89
N ALA A 16 4.16 -7.55 0.81
CA ALA A 16 3.68 -6.16 0.90
C ALA A 16 2.36 -6.07 1.67
N ILE A 17 1.39 -6.93 1.35
CA ILE A 17 0.09 -6.95 2.04
C ILE A 17 0.30 -7.26 3.53
N SER A 18 1.10 -8.28 3.86
CA SER A 18 1.34 -8.68 5.25
C SER A 18 2.04 -7.59 6.06
N MET A 19 2.93 -6.81 5.43
CA MET A 19 3.58 -5.66 6.09
C MET A 19 2.62 -4.49 6.29
N PHE A 20 1.68 -4.32 5.36
CA PHE A 20 0.77 -3.17 5.37
C PHE A 20 -0.38 -3.31 6.36
N VAL A 21 -0.95 -4.52 6.47
CA VAL A 21 -2.14 -4.79 7.32
C VAL A 21 -1.75 -5.60 8.56
N ASP A 22 -1.57 -4.88 9.69
CA ASP A 22 -1.01 -5.45 10.93
C ASP A 22 -1.80 -6.65 11.50
N CYS A 23 -3.13 -6.65 11.30
CA CYS A 23 -4.03 -7.64 11.91
C CYS A 23 -4.29 -8.84 11.00
N TYR A 24 -3.79 -8.82 9.75
CA TYR A 24 -4.09 -9.84 8.76
C TYR A 24 -2.80 -10.43 8.20
N GLN A 25 -2.75 -11.75 8.15
CA GLN A 25 -1.56 -12.48 7.72
C GLN A 25 -1.93 -13.49 6.63
N ASN A 26 -0.91 -14.04 5.98
CA ASN A 26 -1.04 -15.17 5.08
C ASN A 26 -2.06 -14.93 3.93
N PRO A 27 -1.92 -13.82 3.15
CA PRO A 27 -2.81 -13.59 2.02
C PRO A 27 -2.62 -14.67 0.95
N ARG A 28 -3.71 -15.32 0.56
CA ARG A 28 -3.66 -16.45 -0.37
C ARG A 28 -4.94 -16.55 -1.21
N ILE A 29 -4.85 -17.26 -2.31
CA ILE A 29 -5.97 -17.51 -3.22
C ILE A 29 -6.36 -18.99 -3.12
N LYS A 30 -7.60 -19.26 -2.72
CA LYS A 30 -8.22 -20.57 -2.89
C LYS A 30 -8.85 -20.64 -4.28
N VAL A 31 -8.63 -21.75 -4.96
CA VAL A 31 -9.03 -21.87 -6.37
C VAL A 31 -10.43 -22.47 -6.52
N SER A 32 -10.90 -23.25 -5.52
CA SER A 32 -12.20 -23.92 -5.62
C SER A 32 -13.00 -23.72 -4.33
N PRO A 33 -13.95 -22.79 -4.32
CA PRO A 33 -14.17 -21.72 -5.28
C PRO A 33 -13.09 -20.63 -5.22
N LEU A 34 -12.93 -19.86 -6.29
CA LEU A 34 -11.93 -18.79 -6.35
C LEU A 34 -12.23 -17.72 -5.30
N ARG A 35 -11.33 -17.57 -4.34
CA ARG A 35 -11.48 -16.61 -3.23
C ARG A 35 -10.12 -16.09 -2.78
N PHE A 36 -10.06 -14.79 -2.50
CA PHE A 36 -8.92 -14.20 -1.80
C PHE A 36 -9.22 -14.26 -0.30
N ILE A 37 -8.31 -14.89 0.45
CA ILE A 37 -8.47 -15.08 1.89
C ILE A 37 -7.22 -14.64 2.65
N MET A 38 -7.43 -14.24 3.90
CA MET A 38 -6.36 -13.90 4.85
C MET A 38 -6.73 -14.45 6.23
N ASP A 39 -5.73 -14.61 7.07
CA ASP A 39 -5.94 -15.04 8.46
C ASP A 39 -5.90 -13.81 9.38
N ARG A 40 -6.98 -13.54 10.08
CA ARG A 40 -7.00 -12.56 11.17
C ARG A 40 -6.42 -13.21 12.41
N VAL A 41 -5.39 -12.58 12.97
CA VAL A 41 -4.75 -13.06 14.19
C VAL A 41 -5.27 -12.25 15.38
N GLU A 42 -5.90 -12.90 16.32
CA GLU A 42 -6.37 -12.29 17.56
C GLU A 42 -5.23 -12.18 18.57
N LYS A 43 -5.44 -11.41 19.65
CA LYS A 43 -4.42 -11.17 20.69
C LYS A 43 -4.00 -12.45 21.43
N ASP A 44 -4.87 -13.44 21.49
CA ASP A 44 -4.61 -14.73 22.11
C ASP A 44 -3.89 -15.72 21.19
N GLY A 45 -3.58 -15.28 19.95
CA GLY A 45 -2.95 -16.13 18.93
C GLY A 45 -3.93 -16.92 18.08
N THR A 46 -5.22 -16.87 18.38
CA THR A 46 -6.25 -17.55 17.58
C THR A 46 -6.28 -16.96 16.17
N ARG A 47 -6.44 -17.83 15.16
CA ARG A 47 -6.50 -17.44 13.77
C ARG A 47 -7.88 -17.73 13.19
N HIS A 48 -8.46 -16.72 12.56
CA HIS A 48 -9.73 -16.83 11.86
C HIS A 48 -9.52 -16.55 10.39
N GLU A 49 -9.87 -17.50 9.54
CA GLU A 49 -9.83 -17.30 8.10
C GLU A 49 -10.95 -16.34 7.69
N LEU A 50 -10.58 -15.27 7.00
CA LEU A 50 -11.53 -14.28 6.50
C LEU A 50 -11.37 -14.13 4.98
N ARG A 51 -12.50 -14.00 4.32
CA ARG A 51 -12.55 -13.66 2.90
C ARG A 51 -12.47 -12.15 2.72
N ILE A 52 -11.90 -11.69 1.61
CA ILE A 52 -11.78 -10.26 1.33
C ILE A 52 -13.16 -9.56 1.36
N GLU A 53 -14.22 -10.26 0.96
CA GLU A 53 -15.59 -9.72 0.97
C GLU A 53 -16.07 -9.35 2.38
N GLN A 54 -15.51 -9.98 3.41
CA GLN A 54 -15.86 -9.73 4.81
C GLN A 54 -15.12 -8.53 5.42
N LEU A 55 -14.13 -7.99 4.70
CA LEU A 55 -13.40 -6.80 5.14
C LEU A 55 -14.20 -5.53 4.85
N SER A 56 -13.94 -4.48 5.60
CA SER A 56 -14.50 -3.16 5.27
C SER A 56 -13.95 -2.65 3.94
N ASP A 57 -14.69 -1.78 3.28
CA ASP A 57 -14.30 -1.26 1.97
C ASP A 57 -12.94 -0.54 2.03
N GLY A 58 -12.66 0.17 3.12
CA GLY A 58 -11.34 0.79 3.30
C GLY A 58 -10.20 -0.23 3.26
N TYR A 59 -10.36 -1.39 3.92
CA TYR A 59 -9.35 -2.45 3.85
C TYR A 59 -9.20 -3.00 2.43
N LYS A 60 -10.32 -3.22 1.73
CA LYS A 60 -10.29 -3.73 0.34
C LYS A 60 -9.51 -2.79 -0.57
N ILE A 61 -9.79 -1.47 -0.48
CA ILE A 61 -9.15 -0.44 -1.30
C ILE A 61 -7.64 -0.41 -1.03
N VAL A 62 -7.23 -0.34 0.23
CA VAL A 62 -5.78 -0.25 0.55
C VAL A 62 -5.04 -1.55 0.18
N ILE A 63 -5.67 -2.72 0.37
CA ILE A 63 -5.07 -3.99 -0.03
C ILE A 63 -4.89 -4.05 -1.55
N ALA A 64 -5.92 -3.64 -2.31
CA ALA A 64 -5.84 -3.62 -3.78
C ALA A 64 -4.73 -2.67 -4.26
N MET A 65 -4.65 -1.47 -3.70
CA MET A 65 -3.63 -0.48 -4.05
C MET A 65 -2.22 -1.02 -3.74
N VAL A 66 -2.01 -1.57 -2.55
CA VAL A 66 -0.70 -2.11 -2.15
C VAL A 66 -0.33 -3.33 -3.01
N ALA A 67 -1.29 -4.19 -3.33
CA ALA A 67 -1.08 -5.36 -4.18
C ALA A 67 -0.67 -4.95 -5.60
N ASP A 68 -1.37 -3.98 -6.20
CA ASP A 68 -1.07 -3.47 -7.54
C ASP A 68 0.33 -2.83 -7.58
N LEU A 69 0.63 -1.97 -6.59
CA LEU A 69 1.94 -1.33 -6.53
C LEU A 69 3.06 -2.36 -6.35
N ALA A 70 2.88 -3.33 -5.44
CA ALA A 70 3.88 -4.38 -5.21
C ALA A 70 4.11 -5.24 -6.47
N ALA A 71 3.04 -5.57 -7.20
CA ALA A 71 3.14 -6.32 -8.46
C ALA A 71 3.95 -5.54 -9.50
N ARG A 72 3.63 -4.25 -9.70
CA ARG A 72 4.36 -3.38 -10.64
C ARG A 72 5.83 -3.25 -10.26
N MET A 73 6.12 -3.10 -8.95
CA MET A 73 7.51 -3.03 -8.48
C MET A 73 8.27 -4.33 -8.76
N ALA A 74 7.64 -5.48 -8.55
CA ALA A 74 8.24 -6.78 -8.82
C ALA A 74 8.50 -6.98 -10.33
N GLU A 75 7.53 -6.61 -11.17
CA GLU A 75 7.65 -6.72 -12.63
C GLU A 75 8.71 -5.77 -13.20
N ALA A 76 8.80 -4.55 -12.67
CA ALA A 76 9.79 -3.56 -13.11
C ALA A 76 11.20 -3.91 -12.66
N ASN A 77 11.35 -4.71 -11.60
CA ASN A 77 12.65 -4.99 -10.98
C ASN A 77 12.87 -6.51 -10.75
N PRO A 78 12.79 -7.34 -11.82
CA PRO A 78 12.78 -8.81 -11.66
C PRO A 78 14.08 -9.39 -11.13
N LYS A 79 15.17 -8.65 -11.20
CA LYS A 79 16.50 -9.10 -10.73
C LYS A 79 16.85 -8.58 -9.32
N MET A 80 15.96 -7.78 -8.73
CA MET A 80 16.22 -7.18 -7.42
C MET A 80 15.83 -8.17 -6.31
N PRO A 81 16.70 -8.42 -5.32
CA PRO A 81 16.37 -9.36 -4.23
C PRO A 81 15.13 -8.97 -3.44
N ASN A 82 14.90 -7.67 -3.26
CA ASN A 82 13.68 -7.16 -2.64
C ASN A 82 13.11 -6.01 -3.48
N ALA A 83 12.15 -6.33 -4.32
CA ALA A 83 11.55 -5.37 -5.23
C ALA A 83 10.81 -4.23 -4.50
N LEU A 84 10.34 -4.46 -3.26
CA LEU A 84 9.67 -3.41 -2.46
C LEU A 84 10.63 -2.26 -2.11
N HIS A 85 11.94 -2.50 -2.14
CA HIS A 85 12.96 -1.48 -1.87
C HIS A 85 13.48 -0.80 -3.14
N ALA A 86 12.91 -1.08 -4.29
CA ALA A 86 13.29 -0.40 -5.53
C ALA A 86 12.89 1.09 -5.48
N LYS A 87 13.64 1.92 -6.20
CA LYS A 87 13.37 3.36 -6.28
C LYS A 87 12.30 3.63 -7.34
N GLY A 88 11.40 4.55 -7.02
CA GLY A 88 10.34 4.94 -7.96
C GLY A 88 9.63 6.21 -7.52
N VAL A 89 8.76 6.68 -8.40
CA VAL A 89 7.83 7.77 -8.10
C VAL A 89 6.42 7.24 -8.34
N VAL A 90 5.54 7.42 -7.35
CA VAL A 90 4.15 6.97 -7.41
C VAL A 90 3.25 8.19 -7.23
N LEU A 91 2.31 8.36 -8.15
CA LEU A 91 1.29 9.39 -8.08
C LEU A 91 -0.03 8.74 -7.68
N ILE A 92 -0.65 9.25 -6.61
CA ILE A 92 -1.96 8.78 -6.14
C ILE A 92 -2.90 9.97 -6.08
N ASP A 93 -3.96 9.94 -6.88
CA ASP A 93 -4.98 10.98 -6.82
C ASP A 93 -6.03 10.62 -5.76
N GLU A 94 -6.43 11.61 -4.97
CA GLU A 94 -7.46 11.46 -3.93
C GLU A 94 -7.21 10.28 -2.99
N VAL A 95 -6.02 10.23 -2.40
CA VAL A 95 -5.60 9.11 -1.51
C VAL A 95 -6.53 8.90 -0.30
N ASP A 96 -7.36 9.90 0.05
CA ASP A 96 -8.35 9.84 1.14
C ASP A 96 -9.69 9.22 0.70
N LEU A 97 -9.91 9.04 -0.60
CA LEU A 97 -11.21 8.60 -1.11
C LEU A 97 -11.61 7.24 -0.50
N HIS A 98 -12.81 7.19 0.07
CA HIS A 98 -13.38 6.01 0.74
C HIS A 98 -12.60 5.51 1.97
N LEU A 99 -11.57 6.24 2.45
CA LEU A 99 -10.83 5.84 3.64
C LEU A 99 -11.45 6.41 4.93
N HIS A 100 -11.66 5.52 5.90
CA HIS A 100 -12.03 5.90 7.25
C HIS A 100 -10.94 6.80 7.87
N PRO A 101 -11.27 7.79 8.73
CA PRO A 101 -10.27 8.69 9.34
C PRO A 101 -9.07 8.00 9.97
N ASN A 102 -9.24 6.82 10.54
CA ASN A 102 -8.10 6.09 11.12
C ASN A 102 -7.08 5.68 10.04
N TRP A 103 -7.54 5.27 8.86
CA TRP A 103 -6.68 4.99 7.71
C TRP A 103 -6.01 6.26 7.20
N GLN A 104 -6.77 7.36 7.11
CA GLN A 104 -6.23 8.64 6.64
C GLN A 104 -5.04 9.13 7.48
N ARG A 105 -5.04 8.83 8.80
CA ARG A 105 -3.92 9.18 9.69
C ARG A 105 -2.65 8.37 9.43
N THR A 106 -2.77 7.16 8.91
CA THR A 106 -1.67 6.19 8.88
C THR A 106 -1.24 5.76 7.48
N ILE A 107 -2.06 6.02 6.46
CA ILE A 107 -1.87 5.47 5.10
C ILE A 107 -0.49 5.83 4.52
N LEU A 108 -0.08 7.10 4.60
CA LEU A 108 1.20 7.54 4.01
C LEU A 108 2.40 6.92 4.75
N ARG A 109 2.32 6.85 6.09
CA ARG A 109 3.36 6.19 6.87
C ARG A 109 3.48 4.70 6.50
N LYS A 110 2.35 4.00 6.48
CA LYS A 110 2.33 2.57 6.13
C LYS A 110 2.84 2.33 4.70
N LEU A 111 2.48 3.18 3.74
CA LEU A 111 3.02 3.09 2.38
C LEU A 111 4.55 3.25 2.39
N HIS A 112 5.06 4.20 3.17
CA HIS A 112 6.49 4.41 3.28
C HIS A 112 7.19 3.25 4.02
N ASP A 113 6.55 2.65 5.02
CA ASP A 113 7.11 1.49 5.73
C ASP A 113 7.28 0.28 4.78
N VAL A 114 6.31 0.07 3.87
CA VAL A 114 6.37 -1.02 2.88
C VAL A 114 7.30 -0.69 1.71
N PHE A 115 7.28 0.57 1.25
CA PHE A 115 8.03 1.02 0.06
C PHE A 115 8.97 2.18 0.43
N PRO A 116 10.06 1.92 1.16
CA PRO A 116 10.87 3.00 1.77
C PRO A 116 11.61 3.88 0.77
N ASN A 117 11.83 3.43 -0.46
CA ASN A 117 12.57 4.16 -1.48
C ASN A 117 11.68 4.75 -2.57
N ILE A 118 10.36 4.72 -2.37
CA ILE A 118 9.41 5.35 -3.29
C ILE A 118 9.13 6.79 -2.84
N GLN A 119 9.15 7.70 -3.80
CA GLN A 119 8.61 9.04 -3.63
C GLN A 119 7.11 9.01 -3.95
N PHE A 120 6.28 9.24 -2.95
CA PHE A 120 4.83 9.36 -3.15
C PHE A 120 4.46 10.82 -3.40
N ILE A 121 3.73 11.08 -4.48
CA ILE A 121 3.11 12.36 -4.80
C ILE A 121 1.60 12.11 -4.72
N VAL A 122 0.95 12.71 -3.74
CA VAL A 122 -0.47 12.42 -3.48
C VAL A 122 -1.29 13.71 -3.51
N SER A 123 -2.52 13.63 -4.05
CA SER A 123 -3.53 14.65 -3.82
C SER A 123 -4.50 14.20 -2.74
N THR A 124 -5.05 15.14 -1.99
CA THR A 124 -6.02 14.84 -0.93
C THR A 124 -6.87 16.06 -0.61
N HIS A 125 -8.13 15.83 -0.26
CA HIS A 125 -9.04 16.82 0.31
C HIS A 125 -9.14 16.69 1.84
N SER A 126 -8.43 15.72 2.45
CA SER A 126 -8.51 15.45 3.88
C SER A 126 -7.46 16.23 4.67
N PRO A 127 -7.87 17.12 5.57
CA PRO A 127 -6.92 17.78 6.49
C PRO A 127 -6.23 16.78 7.43
N ILE A 128 -6.83 15.62 7.66
CA ILE A 128 -6.26 14.57 8.53
C ILE A 128 -4.95 14.02 7.93
N ILE A 129 -4.92 13.80 6.61
CA ILE A 129 -3.73 13.32 5.92
C ILE A 129 -2.62 14.38 5.96
N VAL A 130 -2.98 15.65 5.73
CA VAL A 130 -2.02 16.76 5.73
C VAL A 130 -1.34 16.90 7.10
N VAL A 131 -2.13 16.91 8.18
CA VAL A 131 -1.60 17.04 9.55
C VAL A 131 -0.78 15.79 9.92
N GLY A 132 -1.25 14.60 9.57
CA GLY A 132 -0.54 13.35 9.86
C GLY A 132 0.81 13.24 9.16
N SER A 133 0.95 13.85 7.99
CA SER A 133 2.19 13.82 7.21
C SER A 133 3.20 14.89 7.64
N SER A 134 2.74 16.04 8.15
CA SER A 134 3.63 17.14 8.56
C SER A 134 4.51 16.79 9.75
N ALA A 135 4.07 15.84 10.58
CA ALA A 135 4.85 15.36 11.72
C ALA A 135 6.06 14.49 11.32
N GLN A 136 6.13 14.07 10.07
CA GLN A 136 7.15 13.09 9.61
C GLN A 136 7.96 13.53 8.38
N SER A 137 7.62 14.64 7.75
CA SER A 137 8.36 15.08 6.56
C SER A 137 8.58 16.59 6.54
N ASN A 138 9.82 16.99 6.29
CA ASN A 138 10.22 18.39 6.17
C ASN A 138 9.78 19.04 4.85
N ASN A 139 9.00 18.37 4.02
CA ASN A 139 8.66 18.81 2.66
C ASN A 139 7.18 18.62 2.33
N CYS A 140 6.33 19.25 3.15
CA CYS A 140 4.91 19.36 2.81
C CYS A 140 4.68 20.71 2.13
N HIS A 141 4.43 20.72 0.83
CA HIS A 141 4.06 21.95 0.11
C HIS A 141 2.55 21.96 -0.07
N ALA A 142 1.85 22.76 0.74
CA ALA A 142 0.44 23.03 0.56
C ALA A 142 0.28 24.28 -0.31
N THR A 143 -0.36 24.15 -1.46
CA THR A 143 -0.75 25.31 -2.27
C THR A 143 -2.20 25.69 -1.93
N SER A 144 -2.39 26.94 -1.52
CA SER A 144 -3.70 27.49 -1.17
C SER A 144 -4.58 27.67 -2.40
N GLY A 145 -5.83 27.26 -2.29
CA GLY A 145 -6.84 27.51 -3.34
C GLY A 145 -7.82 26.38 -3.60
N THR A 146 -7.41 25.21 -3.57
CA THR A 146 -8.15 23.95 -3.41
C THR A 146 -7.15 23.07 -2.69
N LEU A 147 -7.56 22.45 -1.58
CA LEU A 147 -6.64 21.66 -0.76
C LEU A 147 -6.08 20.46 -1.54
N ARG A 148 -5.23 20.74 -2.53
CA ARG A 148 -4.39 19.72 -3.17
C ARG A 148 -3.02 19.81 -2.54
N THR A 149 -2.75 18.92 -1.61
CA THR A 149 -1.43 18.84 -0.94
C THR A 149 -0.58 17.82 -1.69
N TYR A 150 0.58 18.27 -2.17
CA TYR A 150 1.57 17.40 -2.79
C TYR A 150 2.68 17.13 -1.79
N LEU A 151 2.85 15.87 -1.41
CA LEU A 151 3.90 15.44 -0.50
C LEU A 151 5.11 14.95 -1.28
N UNK A 152 6.00 15.52 -1.44
CA UNK A 152 6.94 15.20 -2.14
C UNK A 152 8.01 15.02 -1.29
N ARG A 153 8.43 14.06 -1.02
CA ARG A 153 9.74 13.79 -0.42
C ARG A 153 10.81 13.81 -1.51
N ARG A 154 11.76 14.69 -1.36
CA ARG A 154 12.83 14.86 -2.34
C ARG A 154 13.80 13.68 -2.30
N LEU A 155 13.78 12.85 -3.33
CA LEU A 155 14.84 11.87 -3.58
C LEU A 155 15.79 12.48 -4.62
N SER A 156 17.10 12.29 -4.44
CA SER A 156 18.07 12.62 -5.47
C SER A 156 17.81 11.71 -6.67
N LEU A 157 17.42 12.32 -7.76
CA LEU A 157 16.84 11.64 -8.90
C LEU A 157 17.85 10.87 -9.75
N SER A 158 17.86 9.55 -9.59
CA SER A 158 18.13 8.63 -10.69
C SER A 158 16.95 7.66 -10.74
N THR A 159 15.79 8.15 -11.13
CA THR A 159 14.54 7.36 -11.04
C THR A 159 14.16 6.82 -12.40
N LYS A 160 14.11 5.49 -12.54
CA LYS A 160 13.81 4.85 -13.82
C LYS A 160 12.31 4.59 -14.06
N HIS A 161 11.48 4.66 -13.02
CA HIS A 161 10.07 4.28 -13.15
C HIS A 161 9.12 5.27 -12.49
N ILE A 162 8.15 5.73 -13.25
CA ILE A 162 7.02 6.52 -12.76
C ILE A 162 5.77 5.63 -12.85
N ILE A 163 5.09 5.46 -11.72
CA ILE A 163 3.85 4.67 -11.64
C ILE A 163 2.71 5.64 -11.27
N ALA A 164 1.68 5.73 -12.11
CA ALA A 164 0.48 6.50 -11.85
C ALA A 164 -0.63 5.52 -11.42
N LEU A 165 -1.30 5.84 -10.31
CA LEU A 165 -2.47 5.14 -9.82
C LEU A 165 -3.65 6.12 -9.85
N UNK A 166 -4.29 5.81 -10.54
CA UNK A 166 -5.43 6.58 -10.75
C UNK A 166 -6.60 6.06 -10.09
#